data_35a78a74dc19d1f27bad1e816a1760d5
#
_entry.id   35a78a74dc19d1f27bad1e816a1760d5
#
_cell.length_a   1.000
_cell.length_b   1.000
_cell.length_c   1.000
_cell.angle_alpha   90.00
_cell.angle_beta   90.00
_cell.angle_gamma   90.00
#
_symmetry.space_group_name_H-M   'P 1'
#
loop_
_entity.id
_entity.type
_entity.pdbx_description
1 polymer ?
#
loop_
_entity_poly.entity_id
_entity_poly.type
_entity_poly.pdbx_seq_one_letter_code
_entity_poly.pdbx_strand_id
1 'polypeptide(L)'
;MKEPTGNKGPRLTGNISLPGKYLILQPYGQGVNISRKINTETERSRLRALGVLVKPPSTGLLFRTEAEKIKEELLIEDLENLIQQWDQVTKISETSNPPNLISRDEDFSLKILRDCIKSSTNKIIIDNKVAIEKAKDFLVNNDSNIELVFHNNDVNDHILEKYQINKTIQKALQPRVDLPSGGYIIIEPTEALTVIDVNSGSFTRSANSRPVSYTHLTLPTIYSV
;
A
#
# COMPACT_ATOMS: atom_id res chain seq x y z
N MET A 1 3.03 -18.23 -0.82
CA MET A 1 2.76 -18.77 -2.17
C MET A 1 2.16 -17.67 -3.04
N LYS A 2 2.63 -17.49 -4.27
CA LYS A 2 1.99 -16.59 -5.23
C LYS A 2 1.10 -17.40 -6.15
N GLU A 3 -0.06 -16.86 -6.47
CA GLU A 3 -1.04 -17.50 -7.36
C GLU A 3 -0.49 -17.63 -8.79
N PRO A 4 -0.98 -18.60 -9.56
CA PRO A 4 -0.64 -18.75 -10.95
C PRO A 4 -1.07 -17.51 -11.75
N THR A 5 -0.26 -17.09 -12.71
CA THR A 5 -0.54 -15.93 -13.56
C THR A 5 -0.42 -16.34 -15.02
N GLY A 6 -1.53 -16.35 -15.75
CA GLY A 6 -1.58 -16.81 -17.13
C GLY A 6 -1.11 -18.27 -17.24
N ASN A 7 -0.12 -18.54 -18.09
CA ASN A 7 0.44 -19.89 -18.33
C ASN A 7 1.50 -20.30 -17.31
N LYS A 8 1.78 -19.49 -16.29
CA LYS A 8 2.79 -19.80 -15.26
C LYS A 8 2.12 -20.40 -14.04
N GLY A 9 2.64 -21.54 -13.56
CA GLY A 9 2.19 -22.19 -12.34
C GLY A 9 2.44 -21.35 -11.08
N PRO A 10 1.93 -21.81 -9.92
CA PRO A 10 2.12 -21.13 -8.65
C PRO A 10 3.60 -21.04 -8.28
N ARG A 11 3.99 -19.93 -7.66
CA ARG A 11 5.35 -19.75 -7.16
C ARG A 11 5.44 -20.04 -5.67
N LEU A 12 6.41 -20.85 -5.28
CA LEU A 12 6.75 -21.11 -3.89
C LEU A 12 8.04 -20.37 -3.55
N THR A 13 8.17 -19.92 -2.31
CA THR A 13 9.40 -19.34 -1.78
C THR A 13 9.60 -19.80 -0.33
N GLY A 14 10.84 -20.05 0.05
CA GLY A 14 11.24 -20.28 1.44
C GLY A 14 11.51 -18.96 2.20
N ASN A 15 11.58 -17.83 1.50
CA ASN A 15 11.77 -16.53 2.14
C ASN A 15 10.44 -16.05 2.70
N ILE A 16 10.21 -16.36 3.98
CA ILE A 16 9.03 -15.90 4.71
C ILE A 16 9.21 -14.44 5.09
N SER A 17 8.17 -13.66 4.91
CA SER A 17 8.10 -12.26 5.37
C SER A 17 6.75 -11.99 5.99
N LEU A 18 6.74 -11.39 7.17
CA LEU A 18 5.56 -11.00 7.93
C LEU A 18 5.40 -9.49 7.83
N PRO A 19 4.40 -9.00 7.08
CA PRO A 19 4.17 -7.58 6.91
C PRO A 19 3.35 -7.01 8.06
N GLY A 20 3.92 -6.04 8.78
CA GLY A 20 3.24 -5.15 9.72
C GLY A 20 2.79 -3.86 9.05
N LYS A 21 2.36 -2.90 9.86
CA LYS A 21 1.96 -1.58 9.42
C LYS A 21 3.17 -0.76 8.95
N TYR A 22 4.23 -0.73 9.74
CA TYR A 22 5.43 0.06 9.54
C TYR A 22 6.65 -0.78 9.16
N LEU A 23 6.65 -2.05 9.54
CA LEU A 23 7.78 -2.95 9.43
C LEU A 23 7.43 -4.20 8.63
N ILE A 24 8.46 -4.88 8.14
CA ILE A 24 8.36 -6.26 7.65
C ILE A 24 9.42 -7.07 8.37
N LEU A 25 8.99 -8.09 9.11
CA LEU A 25 9.89 -9.06 9.73
C LEU A 25 10.20 -10.18 8.75
N GLN A 26 11.48 -10.50 8.61
CA GLN A 26 11.98 -11.59 7.79
C GLN A 26 12.68 -12.61 8.70
N PRO A 27 12.01 -13.66 9.17
CA PRO A 27 12.56 -14.59 10.16
C PRO A 27 13.86 -15.25 9.71
N TYR A 28 14.02 -15.48 8.42
CA TYR A 28 15.25 -16.06 7.84
C TYR A 28 16.07 -15.02 7.05
N GLY A 29 15.76 -13.75 7.21
CA GLY A 29 16.49 -12.67 6.58
C GLY A 29 17.70 -12.21 7.39
N GLN A 30 18.39 -11.20 6.89
CA GLN A 30 19.55 -10.61 7.56
C GLN A 30 19.52 -9.08 7.45
N GLY A 31 20.09 -8.44 8.49
CA GLY A 31 20.32 -7.00 8.49
C GLY A 31 19.05 -6.15 8.63
N VAL A 32 19.26 -4.84 8.52
CA VAL A 32 18.22 -3.82 8.55
C VAL A 32 18.15 -3.12 7.21
N ASN A 33 16.99 -3.17 6.60
CA ASN A 33 16.69 -2.53 5.32
C ASN A 33 15.68 -1.39 5.51
N ILE A 34 15.73 -0.39 4.64
CA ILE A 34 14.83 0.77 4.69
C ILE A 34 14.29 1.02 3.28
N SER A 35 13.00 1.31 3.19
CA SER A 35 12.34 1.61 1.92
C SER A 35 13.13 2.64 1.10
N ARG A 36 13.27 2.39 -0.20
CA ARG A 36 13.94 3.32 -1.13
C ARG A 36 13.18 4.63 -1.30
N LYS A 37 11.90 4.66 -0.95
CA LYS A 37 11.07 5.86 -1.04
C LYS A 37 11.30 6.86 0.10
N ILE A 38 11.95 6.45 1.19
CA ILE A 38 12.40 7.35 2.26
C ILE A 38 13.72 7.97 1.80
N ASN A 39 13.68 9.22 1.36
CA ASN A 39 14.83 9.89 0.74
C ASN A 39 15.70 10.68 1.72
N THR A 40 15.17 11.03 2.90
CA THR A 40 15.87 11.86 3.89
C THR A 40 16.93 11.04 4.62
N GLU A 41 18.21 11.39 4.47
CA GLU A 41 19.32 10.61 5.05
C GLU A 41 19.32 10.62 6.60
N THR A 42 18.91 11.72 7.22
CA THR A 42 18.72 11.78 8.68
C THR A 42 17.70 10.77 9.17
N GLU A 43 16.57 10.64 8.48
CA GLU A 43 15.53 9.69 8.83
C GLU A 43 15.99 8.25 8.58
N ARG A 44 16.67 8.00 7.46
CA ARG A 44 17.26 6.68 7.18
C ARG A 44 18.24 6.25 8.26
N SER A 45 19.09 7.18 8.73
CA SER A 45 20.05 6.92 9.81
C SER A 45 19.35 6.63 11.14
N ARG A 46 18.29 7.39 11.48
CA ARG A 46 17.47 7.16 12.66
C ARG A 46 16.84 5.75 12.65
N LEU A 47 16.15 5.41 11.56
CA LEU A 47 15.50 4.11 11.41
C LEU A 47 16.51 2.96 11.39
N ARG A 48 17.69 3.15 10.81
CA ARG A 48 18.76 2.13 10.81
C ARG A 48 19.30 1.92 12.22
N ALA A 49 19.55 2.98 12.97
CA ALA A 49 20.03 2.90 14.35
C ALA A 49 19.00 2.17 15.24
N LEU A 50 17.73 2.57 15.17
CA LEU A 50 16.65 1.87 15.88
C LEU A 50 16.59 0.40 15.50
N GLY A 51 16.58 0.10 14.19
CA GLY A 51 16.48 -1.27 13.70
C GLY A 51 17.62 -2.17 14.17
N VAL A 52 18.84 -1.65 14.26
CA VAL A 52 19.99 -2.40 14.81
C VAL A 52 19.79 -2.73 16.28
N LEU A 53 19.20 -1.81 17.06
CA LEU A 53 18.94 -2.00 18.50
C LEU A 53 17.83 -3.00 18.78
N VAL A 54 16.71 -2.93 18.05
CA VAL A 54 15.50 -3.69 18.37
C VAL A 54 15.36 -4.99 17.59
N LYS A 55 16.10 -5.17 16.52
CA LYS A 55 16.00 -6.35 15.64
C LYS A 55 16.37 -7.64 16.39
N PRO A 56 15.51 -8.68 16.35
CA PRO A 56 15.86 -9.98 16.91
C PRO A 56 17.10 -10.59 16.23
N PRO A 57 17.91 -11.36 16.98
CA PRO A 57 19.04 -12.08 16.39
C PRO A 57 18.63 -12.96 15.22
N SER A 58 19.50 -13.08 14.23
CA SER A 58 19.30 -13.96 13.05
C SER A 58 18.06 -13.69 12.23
N THR A 59 17.51 -12.49 12.30
CA THR A 59 16.37 -12.06 11.48
C THR A 59 16.74 -10.87 10.58
N GLY A 60 15.94 -10.62 9.54
CA GLY A 60 15.96 -9.39 8.77
C GLY A 60 14.80 -8.48 9.18
N LEU A 61 15.02 -7.18 9.15
CA LEU A 61 14.01 -6.16 9.39
C LEU A 61 14.00 -5.15 8.24
N LEU A 62 12.80 -4.85 7.72
CA LEU A 62 12.65 -3.83 6.68
C LEU A 62 11.65 -2.78 7.16
N PHE A 63 12.08 -1.52 7.18
CA PHE A 63 11.23 -0.36 7.41
C PHE A 63 10.50 0.02 6.13
N ARG A 64 9.17 0.02 6.19
CA ARG A 64 8.29 0.44 5.09
C ARG A 64 8.30 1.96 4.95
N THR A 65 7.72 2.47 3.88
CA THR A 65 7.59 3.93 3.66
C THR A 65 6.75 4.59 4.75
N GLU A 66 5.75 3.87 5.24
CA GLU A 66 4.85 4.30 6.30
C GLU A 66 5.54 4.50 7.66
N ALA A 67 6.77 4.00 7.83
CA ALA A 67 7.59 4.23 9.03
C ALA A 67 8.23 5.63 9.09
N GLU A 68 8.18 6.39 7.99
CA GLU A 68 8.78 7.73 7.93
C GLU A 68 8.12 8.66 8.94
N LYS A 69 8.93 9.29 9.80
CA LYS A 69 8.53 10.23 10.86
C LYS A 69 7.60 9.65 11.94
N ILE A 70 7.49 8.33 12.01
CA ILE A 70 6.72 7.65 13.05
C ILE A 70 7.55 7.59 14.34
N LYS A 71 6.88 7.70 15.49
CA LYS A 71 7.49 7.58 16.82
C LYS A 71 8.04 6.17 17.03
N GLU A 72 9.13 6.08 17.78
CA GLU A 72 9.84 4.82 18.00
C GLU A 72 8.98 3.79 18.74
N GLU A 73 8.17 4.26 19.69
CA GLU A 73 7.26 3.41 20.45
C GLU A 73 6.30 2.62 19.54
N LEU A 74 5.73 3.28 18.51
CA LEU A 74 4.82 2.63 17.57
C LEU A 74 5.54 1.66 16.63
N LEU A 75 6.81 1.94 16.32
CA LEU A 75 7.63 1.02 15.52
C LEU A 75 8.00 -0.22 16.32
N ILE A 76 8.30 -0.06 17.62
CA ILE A 76 8.60 -1.16 18.53
C ILE A 76 7.36 -2.03 18.73
N GLU A 77 6.21 -1.43 18.98
CA GLU A 77 4.94 -2.13 19.11
C GLU A 77 4.59 -2.97 17.86
N ASP A 78 4.77 -2.41 16.66
CA ASP A 78 4.56 -3.14 15.41
C ASP A 78 5.51 -4.34 15.29
N LEU A 79 6.77 -4.17 15.72
CA LEU A 79 7.74 -5.26 15.75
C LEU A 79 7.36 -6.36 16.75
N GLU A 80 6.95 -6.01 17.96
CA GLU A 80 6.53 -6.96 18.97
C GLU A 80 5.35 -7.81 18.52
N ASN A 81 4.37 -7.18 17.88
CA ASN A 81 3.23 -7.88 17.26
C ASN A 81 3.69 -8.89 16.18
N LEU A 82 4.66 -8.51 15.34
CA LEU A 82 5.22 -9.40 14.33
C LEU A 82 6.00 -10.57 14.92
N ILE A 83 6.73 -10.34 16.01
CA ILE A 83 7.45 -11.39 16.73
C ILE A 83 6.46 -12.38 17.35
N GLN A 84 5.42 -11.90 18.01
CA GLN A 84 4.37 -12.75 18.57
C GLN A 84 3.67 -13.60 17.51
N GLN A 85 3.37 -12.99 16.35
CA GLN A 85 2.80 -13.71 15.21
C GLN A 85 3.74 -14.80 14.71
N TRP A 86 5.03 -14.53 14.62
CA TRP A 86 6.03 -15.51 14.22
C TRP A 86 6.15 -16.66 15.19
N ASP A 87 6.17 -16.37 16.49
CA ASP A 87 6.23 -17.37 17.56
C ASP A 87 5.01 -18.32 17.51
N GLN A 88 3.82 -17.79 17.24
CA GLN A 88 2.63 -18.60 17.06
C GLN A 88 2.75 -19.53 15.83
N VAL A 89 3.23 -19.01 14.70
CA VAL A 89 3.47 -19.80 13.49
C VAL A 89 4.47 -20.91 13.75
N THR A 90 5.55 -20.64 14.45
CA THR A 90 6.59 -21.62 14.81
C THR A 90 6.03 -22.71 15.71
N LYS A 91 5.31 -22.37 16.78
CA LYS A 91 4.66 -23.34 17.69
C LYS A 91 3.70 -24.29 16.95
N ILE A 92 2.86 -23.74 16.05
CA ILE A 92 1.96 -24.56 15.24
C ILE A 92 2.75 -25.46 14.31
N SER A 93 3.83 -24.97 13.71
CA SER A 93 4.69 -25.73 12.81
C SER A 93 5.34 -26.94 13.51
N GLU A 94 5.79 -26.78 14.75
CA GLU A 94 6.41 -27.84 15.54
C GLU A 94 5.44 -28.98 15.91
N THR A 95 4.16 -28.65 16.04
CA THR A 95 3.10 -29.61 16.42
C THR A 95 2.35 -30.20 15.24
N SER A 96 2.55 -29.67 14.04
CA SER A 96 1.80 -30.06 12.84
C SER A 96 2.60 -31.02 11.96
N ASN A 97 1.94 -32.07 11.44
CA ASN A 97 2.54 -32.95 10.46
C ASN A 97 2.30 -32.44 9.02
N PRO A 98 3.32 -32.46 8.15
CA PRO A 98 3.15 -32.12 6.74
C PRO A 98 2.28 -33.14 5.97
N PRO A 99 1.51 -32.73 4.98
CA PRO A 99 1.26 -31.35 4.55
C PRO A 99 0.17 -30.68 5.40
N ASN A 100 0.43 -29.49 5.93
CA ASN A 100 -0.54 -28.73 6.72
C ASN A 100 -0.46 -27.23 6.44
N LEU A 101 -1.59 -26.55 6.53
CA LEU A 101 -1.66 -25.09 6.47
C LEU A 101 -1.39 -24.51 7.86
N ILE A 102 -0.20 -23.95 8.07
CA ILE A 102 0.23 -23.41 9.36
C ILE A 102 -0.36 -22.02 9.59
N SER A 103 -0.30 -21.17 8.58
CA SER A 103 -0.82 -19.80 8.66
C SER A 103 -1.34 -19.34 7.30
N ARG A 104 -2.38 -18.54 7.32
CA ARG A 104 -2.85 -17.80 6.14
C ARG A 104 -2.35 -16.38 6.20
N ASP A 105 -2.05 -15.84 5.03
CA ASP A 105 -1.89 -14.40 4.88
C ASP A 105 -3.20 -13.67 5.29
N GLU A 106 -3.05 -12.43 5.75
CA GLU A 106 -4.21 -11.63 6.13
C GLU A 106 -5.24 -11.57 5.00
N ASP A 107 -6.50 -11.51 5.39
CA ASP A 107 -7.61 -11.25 4.48
C ASP A 107 -7.38 -9.95 3.71
N PHE A 108 -7.80 -9.91 2.46
CA PHE A 108 -7.69 -8.73 1.59
C PHE A 108 -8.23 -7.45 2.25
N SER A 109 -9.36 -7.56 2.95
CA SER A 109 -9.97 -6.43 3.67
C SER A 109 -9.04 -5.89 4.77
N LEU A 110 -8.44 -6.77 5.56
CA LEU A 110 -7.50 -6.39 6.63
C LEU A 110 -6.22 -5.78 6.06
N LYS A 111 -5.71 -6.29 4.94
CA LYS A 111 -4.56 -5.69 4.24
C LYS A 111 -4.87 -4.26 3.80
N ILE A 112 -6.05 -4.01 3.23
CA ILE A 112 -6.46 -2.65 2.84
C ILE A 112 -6.55 -1.75 4.07
N LEU A 113 -7.18 -2.21 5.14
CA LEU A 113 -7.29 -1.43 6.39
C LEU A 113 -5.91 -1.07 6.92
N ARG A 114 -5.00 -2.04 7.04
CA ARG A 114 -3.63 -1.81 7.50
C ARG A 114 -2.86 -0.82 6.63
N ASP A 115 -2.94 -0.98 5.30
CA ASP A 115 -2.10 -0.25 4.36
C ASP A 115 -2.69 1.11 3.92
N CYS A 116 -4.02 1.28 3.97
CA CYS A 116 -4.69 2.49 3.47
C CYS A 116 -5.13 3.45 4.57
N ILE A 117 -5.28 3.00 5.83
CA ILE A 117 -5.68 3.89 6.93
C ILE A 117 -4.54 4.84 7.26
N LYS A 118 -4.84 6.14 7.15
CA LYS A 118 -3.94 7.25 7.52
C LYS A 118 -4.55 8.04 8.67
N SER A 119 -3.76 8.91 9.29
CA SER A 119 -4.24 9.85 10.32
C SER A 119 -5.36 10.78 9.84
N SER A 120 -5.46 10.99 8.52
CA SER A 120 -6.53 11.78 7.88
C SER A 120 -7.77 10.99 7.50
N THR A 121 -7.81 9.67 7.77
CA THR A 121 -8.97 8.83 7.47
C THR A 121 -10.02 9.02 8.55
N ASN A 122 -11.18 9.56 8.18
CA ASN A 122 -12.27 9.83 9.12
C ASN A 122 -13.37 8.77 9.07
N LYS A 123 -13.51 8.09 7.92
CA LYS A 123 -14.64 7.20 7.66
C LYS A 123 -14.25 6.03 6.77
N ILE A 124 -14.76 4.85 7.10
CA ILE A 124 -14.64 3.63 6.33
C ILE A 124 -16.04 3.11 6.03
N ILE A 125 -16.31 2.79 4.78
CA ILE A 125 -17.60 2.28 4.34
C ILE A 125 -17.40 0.90 3.72
N ILE A 126 -18.14 -0.07 4.21
CA ILE A 126 -18.01 -1.48 3.81
C ILE A 126 -19.41 -2.02 3.49
N ASP A 127 -19.53 -2.77 2.41
CA ASP A 127 -20.78 -3.39 1.93
C ASP A 127 -20.85 -4.90 2.21
N ASN A 128 -19.85 -5.46 2.87
CA ASN A 128 -19.81 -6.87 3.24
C ASN A 128 -19.89 -7.04 4.75
N LYS A 129 -20.87 -7.84 5.21
CA LYS A 129 -21.13 -8.07 6.65
C LYS A 129 -19.99 -8.75 7.38
N VAL A 130 -19.28 -9.67 6.74
CA VAL A 130 -18.13 -10.34 7.35
C VAL A 130 -16.94 -9.40 7.44
N ALA A 131 -16.72 -8.59 6.40
CA ALA A 131 -15.62 -7.64 6.38
C ALA A 131 -15.80 -6.50 7.39
N ILE A 132 -17.05 -6.06 7.65
CA ILE A 132 -17.30 -5.00 8.64
C ILE A 132 -17.02 -5.47 10.07
N GLU A 133 -17.35 -6.72 10.42
CA GLU A 133 -17.01 -7.24 11.75
C GLU A 133 -15.49 -7.34 11.94
N LYS A 134 -14.77 -7.84 10.95
CA LYS A 134 -13.29 -7.85 10.97
C LYS A 134 -12.70 -6.43 11.07
N ALA A 135 -13.32 -5.46 10.40
CA ALA A 135 -12.89 -4.07 10.47
C ALA A 135 -13.13 -3.45 11.84
N LYS A 136 -14.23 -3.79 12.52
CA LYS A 136 -14.50 -3.37 13.91
C LYS A 136 -13.41 -3.88 14.85
N ASP A 137 -13.11 -5.17 14.79
CA ASP A 137 -12.08 -5.79 15.62
C ASP A 137 -10.72 -5.14 15.39
N PHE A 138 -10.38 -4.89 14.12
CA PHE A 138 -9.15 -4.21 13.72
C PHE A 138 -9.06 -2.79 14.28
N LEU A 139 -10.14 -2.00 14.19
CA LEU A 139 -10.17 -0.61 14.66
C LEU A 139 -10.10 -0.51 16.18
N VAL A 140 -10.78 -1.41 16.91
CA VAL A 140 -10.72 -1.48 18.36
C VAL A 140 -9.30 -1.77 18.84
N ASN A 141 -8.63 -2.73 18.22
CA ASN A 141 -7.26 -3.11 18.59
C ASN A 141 -6.21 -2.02 18.25
N ASN A 142 -6.56 -1.05 17.40
CA ASN A 142 -5.67 0.04 17.00
C ASN A 142 -6.09 1.41 17.56
N ASP A 143 -6.96 1.47 18.57
CA ASP A 143 -7.48 2.69 19.22
C ASP A 143 -7.89 3.79 18.22
N SER A 144 -8.48 3.38 17.11
CA SER A 144 -8.79 4.30 16.00
C SER A 144 -10.21 4.86 16.11
N ASN A 145 -10.32 6.18 16.23
CA ASN A 145 -11.60 6.93 16.27
C ASN A 145 -12.17 7.14 14.86
N ILE A 146 -12.25 6.09 14.04
CA ILE A 146 -12.73 6.16 12.66
C ILE A 146 -14.19 5.71 12.60
N GLU A 147 -15.04 6.50 11.96
CA GLU A 147 -16.44 6.12 11.74
C GLU A 147 -16.52 4.91 10.79
N LEU A 148 -17.09 3.81 11.25
CA LEU A 148 -17.32 2.61 10.46
C LEU A 148 -18.79 2.51 10.06
N VAL A 149 -19.07 2.49 8.76
CA VAL A 149 -20.43 2.47 8.22
C VAL A 149 -20.66 1.22 7.36
N PHE A 150 -21.71 0.48 7.69
CA PHE A 150 -22.19 -0.57 6.81
C PHE A 150 -23.06 0.03 5.69
N HIS A 151 -22.73 -0.28 4.45
CA HIS A 151 -23.52 0.09 3.29
C HIS A 151 -24.31 -1.14 2.79
N ASN A 152 -25.63 -1.04 2.82
CA ASN A 152 -26.46 -2.10 2.27
C ASN A 152 -26.53 -1.91 0.76
N ASN A 153 -25.97 -2.86 0.00
CA ASN A 153 -26.06 -2.85 -1.46
C ASN A 153 -27.46 -3.25 -1.91
N ASP A 154 -28.37 -2.29 -1.97
CA ASP A 154 -29.63 -2.50 -2.67
C ASP A 154 -29.42 -2.40 -4.19
N VAL A 155 -30.36 -3.00 -4.96
CA VAL A 155 -30.23 -3.15 -6.43
C VAL A 155 -29.93 -1.84 -7.17
N ASN A 156 -30.25 -0.69 -6.57
CA ASN A 156 -30.06 0.65 -7.16
C ASN A 156 -29.08 1.53 -6.39
N ASP A 157 -28.41 1.07 -5.33
CA ASP A 157 -27.49 1.88 -4.50
C ASP A 157 -26.18 1.15 -4.24
N HIS A 158 -25.48 0.79 -5.32
CA HIS A 158 -24.15 0.20 -5.20
C HIS A 158 -23.14 1.23 -4.70
N ILE A 159 -22.31 0.84 -3.73
CA ILE A 159 -21.33 1.72 -3.07
C ILE A 159 -20.43 2.47 -4.08
N LEU A 160 -19.95 1.81 -5.13
CA LEU A 160 -19.09 2.41 -6.15
C LEU A 160 -19.81 3.45 -7.02
N GLU A 161 -21.11 3.25 -7.27
CA GLU A 161 -21.96 4.20 -8.01
C GLU A 161 -22.29 5.41 -7.14
N LYS A 162 -22.69 5.19 -5.89
CA LYS A 162 -23.00 6.24 -4.91
C LYS A 162 -21.86 7.25 -4.77
N TYR A 163 -20.63 6.77 -4.72
CA TYR A 163 -19.42 7.60 -4.61
C TYR A 163 -18.79 7.92 -5.96
N GLN A 164 -19.46 7.63 -7.07
CA GLN A 164 -19.01 7.89 -8.45
C GLN A 164 -17.63 7.32 -8.78
N ILE A 165 -17.24 6.23 -8.09
CA ILE A 165 -15.93 5.59 -8.27
C ILE A 165 -15.80 5.02 -9.68
N ASN A 166 -16.80 4.27 -10.16
CA ASN A 166 -16.80 3.69 -11.50
C ASN A 166 -16.68 4.78 -12.57
N LYS A 167 -17.41 5.90 -12.44
CA LYS A 167 -17.33 7.03 -13.34
C LYS A 167 -15.93 7.65 -13.34
N THR A 168 -15.31 7.77 -12.18
CA THR A 168 -13.95 8.30 -12.03
C THR A 168 -12.93 7.35 -12.68
N ILE A 169 -13.06 6.03 -12.48
CA ILE A 169 -12.22 5.03 -13.13
C ILE A 169 -12.37 5.08 -14.65
N GLN A 170 -13.60 5.12 -15.16
CA GLN A 170 -13.85 5.24 -16.60
C GLN A 170 -13.22 6.50 -17.19
N LYS A 171 -13.33 7.64 -16.48
CA LYS A 171 -12.70 8.89 -16.90
C LYS A 171 -11.17 8.78 -16.89
N ALA A 172 -10.59 8.15 -15.87
CA ALA A 172 -9.14 7.97 -15.76
C ALA A 172 -8.55 7.02 -16.82
N LEU A 173 -9.37 6.12 -17.36
CA LEU A 173 -8.97 5.19 -18.43
C LEU A 173 -9.08 5.80 -19.85
N GLN A 174 -9.64 7.00 -19.98
CA GLN A 174 -9.69 7.68 -21.27
C GLN A 174 -8.30 8.20 -21.68
N PRO A 175 -7.98 8.23 -22.98
CA PRO A 175 -6.71 8.79 -23.44
C PRO A 175 -6.50 10.24 -23.04
N ARG A 176 -7.57 11.03 -22.94
CA ARG A 176 -7.53 12.44 -22.58
C ARG A 176 -7.62 12.65 -21.08
N VAL A 177 -6.67 13.40 -20.53
CA VAL A 177 -6.62 13.84 -19.14
C VAL A 177 -6.62 15.36 -19.09
N ASP A 178 -7.69 15.96 -18.53
CA ASP A 178 -7.78 17.39 -18.33
C ASP A 178 -6.98 17.82 -17.09
N LEU A 179 -6.20 18.88 -17.22
CA LEU A 179 -5.38 19.43 -16.14
C LEU A 179 -6.10 20.56 -15.42
N PRO A 180 -5.87 20.76 -14.10
CA PRO A 180 -6.48 21.86 -13.34
C PRO A 180 -6.18 23.25 -13.91
N SER A 181 -5.06 23.39 -14.66
CA SER A 181 -4.67 24.62 -15.34
C SER A 181 -5.49 24.96 -16.59
N GLY A 182 -6.45 24.10 -16.98
CA GLY A 182 -7.26 24.28 -18.21
C GLY A 182 -6.60 23.74 -19.49
N GLY A 183 -5.38 23.19 -19.39
CA GLY A 183 -4.78 22.38 -20.43
C GLY A 183 -5.25 20.92 -20.38
N TYR A 184 -4.78 20.11 -21.31
CA TYR A 184 -5.02 18.67 -21.28
C TYR A 184 -3.86 17.90 -21.92
N ILE A 185 -3.74 16.64 -21.56
CA ILE A 185 -2.81 15.69 -22.16
C ILE A 185 -3.58 14.57 -22.84
N ILE A 186 -3.00 14.01 -23.90
CA ILE A 186 -3.50 12.80 -24.55
C ILE A 186 -2.41 11.74 -24.42
N ILE A 187 -2.76 10.58 -23.85
CA ILE A 187 -1.86 9.46 -23.63
C ILE A 187 -2.34 8.29 -24.50
N GLU A 188 -1.57 7.92 -25.49
CA GLU A 188 -1.92 6.83 -26.42
C GLU A 188 -0.80 5.79 -26.47
N PRO A 189 -1.06 4.54 -26.02
CA PRO A 189 -0.12 3.45 -26.25
C PRO A 189 -0.16 3.02 -27.72
N THR A 190 1.00 2.96 -28.34
CA THR A 190 1.19 2.39 -29.66
C THR A 190 1.91 1.05 -29.55
N GLU A 191 2.12 0.36 -30.66
CA GLU A 191 2.79 -0.94 -30.68
C GLU A 191 4.21 -0.88 -30.10
N ALA A 192 4.96 0.21 -30.34
CA ALA A 192 6.36 0.32 -29.96
C ALA A 192 6.63 1.31 -28.81
N LEU A 193 5.74 2.26 -28.56
CA LEU A 193 5.95 3.33 -27.58
C LEU A 193 4.62 3.91 -27.08
N THR A 194 4.67 4.68 -26.01
CA THR A 194 3.53 5.48 -25.56
C THR A 194 3.76 6.94 -25.95
N VAL A 195 2.83 7.51 -26.70
CA VAL A 195 2.84 8.93 -27.11
C VAL A 195 2.09 9.73 -26.05
N ILE A 196 2.67 10.86 -25.63
CA ILE A 196 2.03 11.82 -24.74
C ILE A 196 2.03 13.18 -25.46
N ASP A 197 0.85 13.61 -25.88
CA ASP A 197 0.65 14.95 -26.45
C ASP A 197 0.16 15.91 -25.37
N VAL A 198 0.76 17.11 -25.30
CA VAL A 198 0.48 18.12 -24.26
C VAL A 198 -0.12 19.36 -24.90
N ASN A 199 -1.37 19.66 -24.53
CA ASN A 199 -2.10 20.81 -25.03
C ASN A 199 -2.32 21.83 -23.92
N SER A 200 -1.91 23.08 -24.14
CA SER A 200 -2.06 24.18 -23.19
C SER A 200 -3.49 24.72 -23.06
N GLY A 201 -4.41 24.25 -23.92
CA GLY A 201 -5.81 24.70 -23.90
C GLY A 201 -5.99 26.18 -24.23
N SER A 202 -6.98 26.81 -23.58
CA SER A 202 -7.31 28.22 -23.79
C SER A 202 -6.35 29.22 -23.13
N PHE A 203 -5.24 28.75 -22.53
CA PHE A 203 -4.26 29.58 -21.80
C PHE A 203 -3.28 30.34 -22.71
N THR A 204 -3.64 30.60 -23.97
CA THR A 204 -2.77 31.34 -24.92
C THR A 204 -2.67 32.83 -24.66
N ARG A 205 -3.34 33.38 -23.65
CA ARG A 205 -3.48 34.84 -23.47
C ARG A 205 -2.66 35.49 -22.35
N SER A 206 -1.85 34.79 -21.57
CA SER A 206 -1.00 35.41 -20.56
C SER A 206 0.49 35.14 -20.80
N ALA A 207 1.33 36.14 -20.62
CA ALA A 207 2.79 36.05 -20.76
C ALA A 207 3.45 35.03 -19.81
N ASN A 208 2.71 34.55 -18.81
CA ASN A 208 3.17 33.61 -17.77
C ASN A 208 2.63 32.17 -17.94
N SER A 209 2.03 31.83 -19.07
CA SER A 209 1.29 30.57 -19.24
C SER A 209 2.17 29.33 -19.50
N ARG A 210 3.42 29.49 -19.87
CA ARG A 210 4.32 28.37 -20.20
C ARG A 210 4.77 27.50 -19.02
N PRO A 211 5.02 28.00 -17.81
CA PRO A 211 5.51 27.17 -16.72
C PRO A 211 4.46 26.21 -16.14
N VAL A 212 3.17 26.57 -16.17
CA VAL A 212 2.12 25.86 -15.42
C VAL A 212 1.72 24.52 -16.04
N SER A 213 1.75 24.39 -17.35
CA SER A 213 1.38 23.14 -18.03
C SER A 213 2.38 22.02 -17.80
N TYR A 214 3.67 22.34 -17.64
CA TYR A 214 4.72 21.34 -17.42
C TYR A 214 4.95 20.96 -15.95
N THR A 215 4.58 21.82 -14.99
CA THR A 215 4.76 21.54 -13.56
C THR A 215 3.86 20.43 -13.03
N HIS A 216 2.78 20.09 -13.75
CA HIS A 216 1.88 18.99 -13.38
C HIS A 216 2.23 17.64 -14.04
N LEU A 217 3.20 17.64 -14.96
CA LEU A 217 3.68 16.43 -15.62
C LEU A 217 4.89 15.87 -14.86
N THR A 218 4.65 14.89 -14.00
CA THR A 218 5.73 14.07 -13.42
C THR A 218 5.81 12.76 -14.20
N LEU A 219 6.79 12.65 -15.09
CA LEU A 219 7.09 11.38 -15.75
C LEU A 219 7.97 10.53 -14.82
N PRO A 220 7.66 9.23 -14.62
CA PRO A 220 8.57 8.36 -13.90
C PRO A 220 9.86 8.24 -14.69
N THR A 221 10.97 8.67 -14.11
CA THR A 221 12.31 8.48 -14.70
C THR A 221 12.66 7.00 -14.55
N ILE A 222 12.55 6.26 -15.65
CA ILE A 222 13.07 4.90 -15.71
C ILE A 222 14.57 5.04 -15.98
N TYR A 223 15.38 4.83 -14.96
CA TYR A 223 16.80 4.55 -15.18
C TYR A 223 16.86 3.14 -15.79
N SER A 224 17.16 3.07 -17.07
CA SER A 224 17.59 1.82 -17.68
C SER A 224 18.90 1.39 -17.03
N VAL A 225 18.90 0.20 -16.43
CA VAL A 225 20.08 -0.51 -15.94
C VAL A 225 20.73 -1.21 -17.12
#